data_1b57eda5825bf14d66d2e820c68ee466
#
_entry.id   1b57eda5825bf14d66d2e820c68ee466
#
_cell.length_a   1.000
_cell.length_b   1.000
_cell.length_c   1.000
_cell.angle_alpha   90.00
_cell.angle_beta   90.00
_cell.angle_gamma   90.00
#
_symmetry.space_group_name_H-M   'P 1'
#
loop_
_entity.id
_entity.type
_entity.pdbx_description
1 polymer ?
#
loop_
_entity_poly.entity_id
_entity_poly.type
_entity_poly.pdbx_seq_one_letter_code
_entity_poly.pdbx_strand_id
1 'polypeptide(L)'
;MNFNITWRKSAIAAVLGLLAATQASADAFIAIGRPGNFTFSSASGQVAVPIGAGVFQTPAFFNFAGQRFIVSYTAECAVAAAAGVTSTWLDVDVRAVNIGTGQVFVLTPTGGALDALCTSNGTAGSDGWQMNAVNAIGGSGMPAGNYVVQVRARLSGVGTGHLGDTSLVVWR
;
A
#
# COMPACT_ATOMS: atom_id res chain seq x y z
N MET A 1 -1.84 -39.82 -70.82
CA MET A 1 -1.48 -39.90 -69.36
C MET A 1 -1.94 -38.64 -68.68
N ASN A 2 -3.11 -38.68 -68.03
CA ASN A 2 -3.68 -37.54 -67.34
C ASN A 2 -3.38 -37.69 -65.84
N PHE A 3 -2.51 -36.85 -65.31
CA PHE A 3 -2.27 -36.73 -63.87
C PHE A 3 -3.30 -35.80 -63.24
N ASN A 4 -4.31 -36.40 -62.58
CA ASN A 4 -5.23 -35.68 -61.72
C ASN A 4 -4.55 -35.45 -60.36
N ILE A 5 -4.00 -34.26 -60.15
CA ILE A 5 -3.54 -33.80 -58.82
C ILE A 5 -4.74 -33.29 -58.06
N THR A 6 -5.33 -34.16 -57.23
CA THR A 6 -6.33 -33.73 -56.25
C THR A 6 -5.62 -32.97 -55.12
N TRP A 7 -5.73 -31.65 -55.14
CA TRP A 7 -5.34 -30.81 -54.04
C TRP A 7 -6.28 -31.10 -52.85
N ARG A 8 -5.82 -31.89 -51.92
CA ARG A 8 -6.46 -31.95 -50.60
C ARG A 8 -6.24 -30.59 -49.96
N LYS A 9 -7.27 -29.77 -49.93
CA LYS A 9 -7.34 -28.58 -49.12
C LYS A 9 -7.33 -29.03 -47.66
N SER A 10 -6.14 -29.20 -47.10
CA SER A 10 -5.96 -29.28 -45.65
C SER A 10 -6.36 -27.92 -45.10
N ALA A 11 -7.62 -27.84 -44.66
CA ALA A 11 -8.05 -26.74 -43.81
C ALA A 11 -7.22 -26.84 -42.54
N ILE A 12 -6.10 -26.13 -42.51
CA ILE A 12 -5.44 -25.77 -41.25
C ILE A 12 -6.45 -24.85 -40.58
N ALA A 13 -7.33 -25.44 -39.79
CA ALA A 13 -8.06 -24.69 -38.77
C ALA A 13 -6.98 -24.15 -37.85
N ALA A 14 -6.52 -22.93 -38.15
CA ALA A 14 -5.82 -22.12 -37.21
C ALA A 14 -6.82 -21.91 -36.07
N VAL A 15 -6.75 -22.78 -35.08
CA VAL A 15 -7.26 -22.52 -33.75
C VAL A 15 -6.37 -21.39 -33.23
N LEU A 16 -6.68 -20.19 -33.69
CA LEU A 16 -6.41 -18.98 -32.95
C LEU A 16 -7.22 -19.13 -31.67
N GLY A 17 -6.64 -19.89 -30.73
CA GLY A 17 -6.98 -19.74 -29.34
C GLY A 17 -6.79 -18.27 -29.05
N LEU A 18 -7.89 -17.52 -29.08
CA LEU A 18 -7.95 -16.29 -28.33
C LEU A 18 -7.60 -16.69 -26.89
N LEU A 19 -6.33 -16.64 -26.58
CA LEU A 19 -5.89 -16.32 -25.24
C LEU A 19 -6.51 -14.95 -24.99
N ALA A 20 -7.77 -14.93 -24.59
CA ALA A 20 -8.31 -13.86 -23.81
C ALA A 20 -7.42 -13.86 -22.58
N ALA A 21 -6.30 -13.13 -22.67
CA ALA A 21 -5.61 -12.64 -21.49
C ALA A 21 -6.71 -11.87 -20.77
N THR A 22 -7.38 -12.54 -19.85
CA THR A 22 -8.15 -11.86 -18.84
C THR A 22 -7.10 -11.00 -18.16
N GLN A 23 -7.03 -9.76 -18.62
CA GLN A 23 -6.30 -8.76 -17.88
C GLN A 23 -6.98 -8.79 -16.53
N ALA A 24 -6.29 -9.35 -15.55
CA ALA A 24 -6.67 -9.19 -14.17
C ALA A 24 -6.55 -7.69 -13.91
N SER A 25 -7.62 -6.95 -14.19
CA SER A 25 -7.68 -5.57 -13.80
C SER A 25 -7.69 -5.58 -12.29
N ALA A 26 -6.67 -5.02 -11.69
CA ALA A 26 -6.69 -4.78 -10.26
C ALA A 26 -7.72 -3.67 -10.03
N ASP A 27 -8.91 -4.06 -9.58
CA ASP A 27 -9.97 -3.09 -9.30
C ASP A 27 -9.74 -2.48 -7.91
N ALA A 28 -9.64 -1.15 -7.87
CA ALA A 28 -9.68 -0.41 -6.62
C ALA A 28 -11.09 -0.53 -6.05
N PHE A 29 -11.24 -1.15 -4.89
CA PHE A 29 -12.55 -1.28 -4.23
C PHE A 29 -12.68 -0.38 -3.00
N ILE A 30 -11.58 0.18 -2.50
CA ILE A 30 -11.55 1.21 -1.46
C ILE A 30 -10.58 2.28 -1.91
N ALA A 31 -11.01 3.55 -1.86
CA ALA A 31 -10.17 4.72 -2.06
C ALA A 31 -10.56 5.78 -1.04
N ILE A 32 -9.62 6.25 -0.25
CA ILE A 32 -9.81 7.26 0.79
C ILE A 32 -8.68 8.27 0.68
N GLY A 33 -9.00 9.55 0.81
CA GLY A 33 -8.01 10.62 0.86
C GLY A 33 -8.27 11.54 2.04
N ARG A 34 -7.21 12.16 2.52
CA ARG A 34 -7.27 13.17 3.58
C ARG A 34 -6.36 14.35 3.20
N PRO A 35 -6.90 15.54 3.08
CA PRO A 35 -6.10 16.77 2.99
C PRO A 35 -5.61 17.19 4.38
N GLY A 36 -4.50 17.91 4.41
CA GLY A 36 -3.96 18.57 5.59
C GLY A 36 -3.01 17.73 6.44
N ASN A 37 -2.34 18.40 7.36
CA ASN A 37 -1.24 17.86 8.15
C ASN A 37 -1.69 17.02 9.34
N PHE A 38 -0.94 15.93 9.57
CA PHE A 38 -0.92 15.15 10.79
C PHE A 38 0.50 15.16 11.35
N THR A 39 0.64 15.54 12.61
CA THR A 39 1.93 15.76 13.25
C THR A 39 2.07 14.89 14.49
N PHE A 40 3.24 14.32 14.70
CA PHE A 40 3.56 13.50 15.87
C PHE A 40 5.06 13.56 16.17
N SER A 41 5.43 13.24 17.41
CA SER A 41 6.83 13.25 17.86
C SER A 41 7.34 11.84 18.11
N SER A 42 8.65 11.68 18.26
CA SER A 42 9.26 10.42 18.66
C SER A 42 8.78 9.91 20.03
N ALA A 43 8.43 10.83 20.94
CA ALA A 43 7.86 10.50 22.24
C ALA A 43 6.47 9.86 22.17
N SER A 44 5.76 10.03 21.05
CA SER A 44 4.42 9.45 20.83
C SER A 44 4.46 7.94 20.57
N GLY A 45 5.65 7.38 20.32
CA GLY A 45 5.77 5.98 19.88
C GLY A 45 5.10 5.75 18.53
N GLN A 46 4.46 4.60 18.37
CA GLN A 46 3.70 4.30 17.16
C GLN A 46 2.28 4.84 17.25
N VAL A 47 1.91 5.71 16.34
CA VAL A 47 0.61 6.40 16.29
C VAL A 47 -0.27 5.89 15.16
N ALA A 48 -1.59 5.98 15.33
CA ALA A 48 -2.55 5.75 14.25
C ALA A 48 -2.57 6.97 13.33
N VAL A 49 -2.43 6.76 12.04
CA VAL A 49 -2.49 7.83 11.03
C VAL A 49 -3.94 7.99 10.58
N PRO A 50 -4.50 9.20 10.61
CA PRO A 50 -5.81 9.44 10.01
C PRO A 50 -5.68 9.35 8.48
N ILE A 51 -6.48 8.47 7.87
CA ILE A 51 -6.54 8.27 6.41
C ILE A 51 -7.71 9.03 5.77
N GLY A 52 -8.58 9.61 6.57
CA GLY A 52 -9.70 10.48 6.21
C GLY A 52 -9.96 11.47 7.33
N ALA A 53 -10.93 12.35 7.18
CA ALA A 53 -11.33 13.32 8.21
C ALA A 53 -11.86 12.58 9.46
N GLY A 54 -11.00 12.42 10.49
CA GLY A 54 -11.32 11.66 11.70
C GLY A 54 -11.41 10.13 11.50
N VAL A 55 -11.00 9.62 10.35
CA VAL A 55 -11.06 8.20 9.99
C VAL A 55 -9.67 7.59 10.08
N PHE A 56 -9.50 6.55 10.90
CA PHE A 56 -8.23 5.87 11.15
C PHE A 56 -8.15 4.46 10.56
N GLN A 57 -9.19 4.02 9.87
CA GLN A 57 -9.26 2.72 9.22
C GLN A 57 -10.23 2.77 8.03
N THR A 58 -10.04 1.84 7.09
CA THR A 58 -10.94 1.70 5.94
C THR A 58 -12.34 1.20 6.36
N PRO A 59 -13.36 1.32 5.50
CA PRO A 59 -14.52 0.46 5.58
C PRO A 59 -14.10 -1.01 5.65
N ALA A 60 -14.94 -1.83 6.30
CA ALA A 60 -14.70 -3.26 6.36
C ALA A 60 -14.89 -3.92 4.99
N PHE A 61 -14.05 -4.89 4.68
CA PHE A 61 -14.17 -5.72 3.48
C PHE A 61 -13.93 -7.19 3.82
N PHE A 62 -14.61 -8.07 3.11
CA PHE A 62 -14.40 -9.51 3.26
C PHE A 62 -13.19 -9.96 2.43
N ASN A 63 -12.30 -10.75 3.02
CA ASN A 63 -11.19 -11.40 2.33
C ASN A 63 -11.28 -12.91 2.53
N PHE A 64 -11.17 -13.67 1.43
CA PHE A 64 -11.11 -15.13 1.49
C PHE A 64 -9.73 -15.59 1.99
N ALA A 65 -9.67 -16.80 2.55
CA ALA A 65 -8.41 -17.35 3.03
C ALA A 65 -7.36 -17.39 1.90
N GLY A 66 -6.21 -16.77 2.15
CA GLY A 66 -5.11 -16.70 1.20
C GLY A 66 -5.33 -15.79 -0.03
N GLN A 67 -6.48 -15.15 -0.17
CA GLN A 67 -6.72 -14.17 -1.24
C GLN A 67 -5.83 -12.95 -1.03
N ARG A 68 -5.04 -12.61 -2.06
CA ARG A 68 -4.14 -11.46 -2.01
C ARG A 68 -4.88 -10.16 -2.32
N PHE A 69 -4.42 -9.10 -1.71
CA PHE A 69 -4.79 -7.71 -2.02
C PHE A 69 -3.58 -6.80 -1.84
N ILE A 70 -3.62 -5.66 -2.48
CA ILE A 70 -2.57 -4.64 -2.40
C ILE A 70 -3.17 -3.40 -1.74
N VAL A 71 -2.42 -2.79 -0.85
CA VAL A 71 -2.72 -1.48 -0.29
C VAL A 71 -1.66 -0.51 -0.75
N SER A 72 -2.08 0.52 -1.47
CA SER A 72 -1.22 1.65 -1.84
C SER A 72 -1.52 2.80 -0.89
N TYR A 73 -0.53 3.23 -0.15
CA TYR A 73 -0.61 4.42 0.72
C TYR A 73 0.38 5.45 0.20
N THR A 74 -0.11 6.64 -0.10
CA THR A 74 0.70 7.77 -0.56
C THR A 74 0.52 8.92 0.41
N ALA A 75 1.58 9.61 0.73
CA ALA A 75 1.54 10.79 1.61
C ALA A 75 2.63 11.78 1.24
N GLU A 76 2.31 13.06 1.39
CA GLU A 76 3.35 14.06 1.60
C GLU A 76 3.95 13.84 2.98
N CYS A 77 5.25 13.81 3.10
CA CYS A 77 5.91 13.66 4.40
C CYS A 77 7.11 14.59 4.56
N ALA A 78 7.34 15.00 5.78
CA ALA A 78 8.53 15.72 6.20
C ALA A 78 8.94 15.29 7.61
N VAL A 79 10.22 15.42 7.90
CA VAL A 79 10.79 15.18 9.23
C VAL A 79 11.50 16.44 9.68
N ALA A 80 10.95 17.10 10.70
CA ALA A 80 11.59 18.23 11.37
C ALA A 80 12.53 17.72 12.45
N ALA A 81 13.83 17.95 12.28
CA ALA A 81 14.88 17.64 13.23
C ALA A 81 15.77 18.86 13.48
N ALA A 82 16.71 18.76 14.40
CA ALA A 82 17.70 19.82 14.60
C ALA A 82 18.64 19.93 13.38
N ALA A 83 19.23 21.11 13.18
CA ALA A 83 20.20 21.32 12.10
C ALA A 83 21.35 20.32 12.16
N GLY A 84 21.72 19.76 11.01
CA GLY A 84 22.78 18.74 10.87
C GLY A 84 22.31 17.32 11.22
N VAL A 85 21.11 17.09 11.70
CA VAL A 85 20.58 15.76 12.01
C VAL A 85 19.95 15.14 10.75
N THR A 86 20.55 14.07 10.23
CA THR A 86 20.06 13.31 9.07
C THR A 86 19.62 11.88 9.43
N SER A 87 19.69 11.54 10.71
CA SER A 87 19.42 10.18 11.21
C SER A 87 18.02 10.02 11.81
N THR A 88 17.14 10.98 11.61
CA THR A 88 15.73 10.86 11.99
C THR A 88 14.90 10.52 10.76
N TRP A 89 14.07 9.50 10.88
CA TRP A 89 13.22 9.07 9.77
C TRP A 89 11.82 8.68 10.25
N LEU A 90 10.88 8.78 9.35
CA LEU A 90 9.49 8.43 9.55
C LEU A 90 9.20 7.10 8.86
N ASP A 91 8.79 6.10 9.64
CA ASP A 91 8.34 4.79 9.18
C ASP A 91 6.82 4.74 9.12
N VAL A 92 6.29 3.97 8.18
CA VAL A 92 4.86 3.70 8.05
C VAL A 92 4.62 2.19 7.96
N ASP A 93 3.81 1.66 8.88
CA ASP A 93 3.28 0.30 8.83
C ASP A 93 1.84 0.32 8.28
N VAL A 94 1.58 -0.49 7.27
CA VAL A 94 0.22 -0.80 6.82
C VAL A 94 -0.22 -2.10 7.45
N ARG A 95 -1.40 -2.12 8.05
CA ARG A 95 -1.93 -3.27 8.80
C ARG A 95 -3.33 -3.62 8.35
N ALA A 96 -3.61 -4.92 8.25
CA ALA A 96 -4.97 -5.44 8.16
C ALA A 96 -5.38 -6.00 9.52
N VAL A 97 -6.55 -5.61 9.99
CA VAL A 97 -7.11 -6.07 11.26
C VAL A 97 -8.38 -6.85 11.00
N ASN A 98 -8.40 -8.10 11.42
CA ASN A 98 -9.62 -8.92 11.39
C ASN A 98 -10.58 -8.42 12.46
N ILE A 99 -11.74 -7.89 12.06
CA ILE A 99 -12.68 -7.28 13.01
C ILE A 99 -13.44 -8.29 13.87
N GLY A 100 -13.49 -9.55 13.44
CA GLY A 100 -14.13 -10.62 14.22
C GLY A 100 -13.24 -11.17 15.32
N THR A 101 -11.92 -11.21 15.12
CA THR A 101 -10.96 -11.80 16.06
C THR A 101 -10.04 -10.77 16.72
N GLY A 102 -9.96 -9.57 16.19
CA GLY A 102 -8.98 -8.55 16.58
C GLY A 102 -7.55 -8.85 16.12
N GLN A 103 -7.31 -9.94 15.38
CA GLN A 103 -5.99 -10.30 14.92
C GLN A 103 -5.45 -9.26 13.94
N VAL A 104 -4.18 -8.86 14.15
CA VAL A 104 -3.47 -7.86 13.35
C VAL A 104 -2.44 -8.54 12.47
N PHE A 105 -2.44 -8.19 11.18
CA PHE A 105 -1.46 -8.62 10.20
C PHE A 105 -0.73 -7.38 9.68
N VAL A 106 0.56 -7.28 9.94
CA VAL A 106 1.40 -6.24 9.31
C VAL A 106 1.68 -6.67 7.89
N LEU A 107 1.35 -5.81 6.93
CA LEU A 107 1.47 -6.13 5.51
C LEU A 107 2.91 -5.92 5.04
N THR A 108 3.40 -6.83 4.20
CA THR A 108 4.76 -6.74 3.66
C THR A 108 4.82 -5.84 2.43
N PRO A 109 5.89 -5.01 2.26
CA PRO A 109 7.12 -4.99 3.06
C PRO A 109 7.11 -4.01 4.24
N THR A 110 5.97 -3.44 4.66
CA THR A 110 5.88 -2.32 5.60
C THR A 110 6.11 -2.69 7.08
N GLY A 111 6.64 -3.81 7.40
CA GLY A 111 6.89 -4.23 8.78
C GLY A 111 8.35 -4.13 9.23
N GLY A 112 9.19 -3.50 8.45
CA GLY A 112 10.61 -3.39 8.71
C GLY A 112 10.98 -2.23 9.66
N ALA A 113 12.13 -2.35 10.33
CA ALA A 113 12.66 -1.27 11.16
C ALA A 113 13.42 -0.20 10.34
N LEU A 114 13.58 -0.40 9.04
CA LEU A 114 14.41 0.41 8.15
C LEU A 114 13.66 0.94 6.92
N ASP A 115 12.33 0.82 6.92
CA ASP A 115 11.48 1.20 5.78
C ASP A 115 11.04 2.66 5.91
N ALA A 116 11.99 3.58 5.79
CA ALA A 116 11.70 5.00 5.91
C ALA A 116 10.80 5.49 4.77
N LEU A 117 9.63 6.03 5.11
CA LEU A 117 8.81 6.78 4.16
C LEU A 117 9.52 8.09 3.77
N CYS A 118 10.08 8.80 4.75
CA CYS A 118 10.95 9.94 4.53
C CYS A 118 11.93 10.15 5.70
N THR A 119 12.98 10.93 5.43
CA THR A 119 14.07 11.18 6.38
C THR A 119 14.28 12.67 6.56
N SER A 120 14.90 13.05 7.68
CA SER A 120 15.40 14.41 7.88
C SER A 120 16.50 14.73 6.85
N ASN A 121 16.48 15.94 6.30
CA ASN A 121 17.45 16.41 5.32
C ASN A 121 18.66 17.15 5.93
N GLY A 122 18.74 17.25 7.25
CA GLY A 122 19.77 17.98 7.96
C GLY A 122 19.53 19.51 8.08
N THR A 123 18.45 20.00 7.48
CA THR A 123 17.99 21.38 7.68
C THR A 123 17.07 21.43 8.91
N ALA A 124 17.19 22.48 9.72
CA ALA A 124 16.26 22.68 10.82
C ALA A 124 14.84 22.97 10.30
N GLY A 125 13.84 22.34 10.93
CA GLY A 125 12.46 22.53 10.53
C GLY A 125 11.94 21.45 9.58
N SER A 126 10.80 21.72 8.93
CA SER A 126 10.07 20.78 8.06
C SER A 126 10.13 21.15 6.58
N ASP A 127 11.22 21.72 6.12
CA ASP A 127 11.33 22.30 4.78
C ASP A 127 11.43 21.25 3.64
N GLY A 128 11.64 20.01 4.00
CA GLY A 128 11.87 18.91 3.04
C GLY A 128 10.63 18.06 2.75
N TRP A 129 9.48 18.66 2.45
CA TRP A 129 8.30 17.91 2.05
C TRP A 129 8.55 17.07 0.80
N GLN A 130 8.22 15.79 0.88
CA GLN A 130 8.37 14.83 -0.19
C GLN A 130 7.06 14.05 -0.35
N MET A 131 6.68 13.77 -1.59
CA MET A 131 5.59 12.85 -1.88
C MET A 131 6.17 11.44 -1.99
N ASN A 132 5.76 10.55 -1.11
CA ASN A 132 6.22 9.17 -1.09
C ASN A 132 5.03 8.18 -1.03
N ALA A 133 5.27 6.98 -1.52
CA ALA A 133 4.28 5.92 -1.56
C ALA A 133 4.84 4.62 -0.99
N VAL A 134 3.96 3.89 -0.34
CA VAL A 134 4.19 2.53 0.15
C VAL A 134 3.15 1.61 -0.47
N ASN A 135 3.60 0.51 -1.06
CA ASN A 135 2.73 -0.56 -1.54
C ASN A 135 2.93 -1.78 -0.64
N ALA A 136 1.86 -2.23 0.00
CA ALA A 136 1.88 -3.37 0.90
C ALA A 136 0.96 -4.48 0.42
N ILE A 137 1.37 -5.72 0.60
CA ILE A 137 0.64 -6.90 0.14
C ILE A 137 0.08 -7.63 1.36
N GLY A 138 -1.22 -7.86 1.35
CA GLY A 138 -1.92 -8.69 2.31
C GLY A 138 -2.44 -9.99 1.70
N GLY A 139 -2.94 -10.86 2.56
CA GLY A 139 -3.66 -12.09 2.18
C GLY A 139 -2.90 -13.39 2.38
N SER A 140 -1.57 -13.44 2.21
CA SER A 140 -0.81 -14.66 2.50
C SER A 140 -0.89 -15.00 3.99
N GLY A 141 -1.37 -16.20 4.32
CA GLY A 141 -1.53 -16.65 5.70
C GLY A 141 -2.68 -15.99 6.49
N MET A 142 -3.45 -15.12 5.86
CA MET A 142 -4.63 -14.52 6.49
C MET A 142 -5.84 -15.46 6.36
N PRO A 143 -6.58 -15.74 7.44
CA PRO A 143 -7.82 -16.52 7.38
C PRO A 143 -8.92 -15.74 6.66
N ALA A 144 -9.97 -16.44 6.25
CA ALA A 144 -11.18 -15.78 5.75
C ALA A 144 -11.82 -14.93 6.85
N GLY A 145 -12.29 -13.73 6.50
CA GLY A 145 -12.93 -12.85 7.46
C GLY A 145 -13.13 -11.42 6.96
N ASN A 146 -13.72 -10.60 7.81
CA ASN A 146 -13.88 -9.19 7.57
C ASN A 146 -12.67 -8.43 8.13
N TYR A 147 -12.09 -7.58 7.30
CA TYR A 147 -10.89 -6.82 7.61
C TYR A 147 -11.11 -5.32 7.42
N VAL A 148 -10.36 -4.55 8.18
CA VAL A 148 -10.12 -3.12 7.93
C VAL A 148 -8.63 -2.92 7.74
N VAL A 149 -8.24 -1.92 6.96
CA VAL A 149 -6.84 -1.50 6.84
C VAL A 149 -6.61 -0.27 7.71
N GLN A 150 -5.49 -0.26 8.41
CA GLN A 150 -5.01 0.84 9.23
C GLN A 150 -3.58 1.19 8.82
N VAL A 151 -3.24 2.47 8.92
CA VAL A 151 -1.88 2.97 8.77
C VAL A 151 -1.37 3.40 10.13
N ARG A 152 -0.17 2.98 10.46
CA ARG A 152 0.55 3.41 11.66
C ARG A 152 1.83 4.10 11.25
N ALA A 153 2.18 5.16 11.94
CA ALA A 153 3.44 5.85 11.75
C ALA A 153 4.27 5.84 13.03
N ARG A 154 5.57 5.86 12.86
CA ARG A 154 6.55 5.97 13.92
C ARG A 154 7.67 6.88 13.47
N LEU A 155 8.17 7.71 14.37
CA LEU A 155 9.38 8.48 14.16
C LEU A 155 10.54 7.80 14.89
N SER A 156 11.58 7.46 14.15
CA SER A 156 12.85 6.95 14.69
C SER A 156 13.85 8.10 14.73
N GLY A 157 14.49 8.30 15.88
CA GLY A 157 15.33 9.47 16.16
C GLY A 157 14.55 10.58 16.88
N VAL A 158 15.14 11.75 16.98
CA VAL A 158 14.58 12.91 17.72
C VAL A 158 14.03 13.93 16.76
N GLY A 159 12.77 14.33 16.96
CA GLY A 159 12.15 15.35 16.10
C GLY A 159 10.63 15.23 16.04
N THR A 160 10.09 15.80 14.99
CA THR A 160 8.65 15.79 14.68
C THR A 160 8.43 15.23 13.28
N GLY A 161 7.58 14.23 13.18
CA GLY A 161 7.12 13.70 11.91
C GLY A 161 5.86 14.42 11.43
N HIS A 162 5.80 14.69 10.14
CA HIS A 162 4.67 15.33 9.48
C HIS A 162 4.20 14.46 8.32
N LEU A 163 2.90 14.19 8.25
CA LEU A 163 2.23 13.57 7.12
C LEU A 163 1.18 14.56 6.60
N GLY A 164 1.38 15.04 5.39
CA GLY A 164 0.50 15.94 4.68
C GLY A 164 -0.65 15.22 4.00
N ASP A 165 -1.01 15.67 2.81
CA ASP A 165 -2.07 15.08 2.02
C ASP A 165 -1.82 13.58 1.80
N THR A 166 -2.79 12.77 2.18
CA THR A 166 -2.65 11.32 2.10
C THR A 166 -3.73 10.69 1.22
N SER A 167 -3.39 9.61 0.56
CA SER A 167 -4.36 8.73 -0.08
C SER A 167 -4.07 7.26 0.25
N LEU A 168 -5.13 6.48 0.41
CA LEU A 168 -5.06 5.04 0.60
C LEU A 168 -6.01 4.36 -0.37
N VAL A 169 -5.49 3.41 -1.13
CA VAL A 169 -6.28 2.62 -2.07
C VAL A 169 -6.04 1.14 -1.80
N VAL A 170 -7.12 0.37 -1.77
CA VAL A 170 -7.06 -1.10 -1.67
C VAL A 170 -7.50 -1.71 -2.99
N TRP A 171 -6.66 -2.59 -3.53
CA TRP A 171 -6.82 -3.25 -4.84
C TRP A 171 -6.94 -4.76 -4.67
N ARG A 172 -7.69 -5.37 -5.58
CA ARG A 172 -7.73 -6.84 -5.80
C ARG A 172 -7.36 -7.21 -7.21
#